data_7494d1cc99398926876b14246f824d1e
#
_entry.id   7494d1cc99398926876b14246f824d1e
#
_cell.length_a   1.000
_cell.length_b   1.000
_cell.length_c   1.000
_cell.angle_alpha   90.00
_cell.angle_beta   90.00
_cell.angle_gamma   90.00
#
_symmetry.space_group_name_H-M   'P 1'
#
loop_
_entity.id
_entity.type
_entity.pdbx_description
1 polymer ?
#
loop_
_entity_poly.entity_id
_entity_poly.type
_entity_poly.pdbx_seq_one_letter_code
_entity_poly.pdbx_strand_id
1 'polypeptide(L)'
;QCYEGLDINQAAYEWNYARQLVEIQAQRQSAKNDKTAADNLFREDFLIERPLLRALRANPRGAPILLIDEIDRADEAFEAYLLELLSDWQISIPELGTIAAATPPIVIITSNRTREIHDALKRRCFYHWVDYPSREVEREILALKAPEAGAVLQAQIVDFVQTLRGQQLFKSPGVAETIDWAQALVELNCVALDPQIVDSTMGVLLKYQDDIGRIQGSEAARILSEVQAAMVQGELSRA
;
A
#
# COMPACT_ATOMS: atom_id res chain seq x y z
N GLN A 1 -4.28 -6.86 -2.20
CA GLN A 1 -4.63 -5.54 -1.70
C GLN A 1 -6.00 -5.56 -1.06
N CYS A 2 -6.12 -4.96 0.14
CA CYS A 2 -7.38 -4.85 0.86
C CYS A 2 -8.21 -3.68 0.34
N TYR A 3 -9.53 -3.81 0.42
CA TYR A 3 -10.50 -2.80 0.08
C TYR A 3 -11.79 -3.03 0.88
N GLU A 4 -12.63 -2.02 0.95
CA GLU A 4 -13.90 -2.09 1.67
C GLU A 4 -14.82 -3.15 1.08
N GLY A 5 -15.35 -4.06 1.94
CA GLY A 5 -16.16 -5.19 1.52
C GLY A 5 -15.39 -6.39 0.98
N LEU A 6 -14.07 -6.46 1.22
CA LEU A 6 -13.28 -7.66 0.92
C LEU A 6 -13.76 -8.82 1.79
N ASP A 7 -14.25 -9.88 1.17
CA ASP A 7 -14.71 -11.09 1.85
C ASP A 7 -13.73 -12.27 1.75
N ILE A 8 -14.01 -13.32 2.51
CA ILE A 8 -13.20 -14.54 2.57
C ILE A 8 -13.14 -15.23 1.20
N ASN A 9 -14.25 -15.23 0.43
CA ASN A 9 -14.30 -15.89 -0.88
C ASN A 9 -13.36 -15.23 -1.89
N GLN A 10 -13.17 -13.93 -1.76
CA GLN A 10 -12.26 -13.18 -2.62
C GLN A 10 -10.80 -13.30 -2.18
N ALA A 11 -10.55 -13.46 -0.89
CA ALA A 11 -9.21 -13.45 -0.33
C ALA A 11 -8.61 -14.85 -0.11
N ALA A 12 -9.42 -15.81 0.34
CA ALA A 12 -8.96 -17.14 0.76
C ALA A 12 -9.26 -18.22 -0.27
N TYR A 13 -10.53 -18.46 -0.56
CA TYR A 13 -10.95 -19.49 -1.50
C TYR A 13 -12.35 -19.22 -2.04
N GLU A 14 -12.64 -19.83 -3.16
CA GLU A 14 -13.97 -19.79 -3.78
C GLU A 14 -14.28 -21.16 -4.40
N TRP A 15 -15.54 -21.59 -4.36
CA TRP A 15 -15.97 -22.80 -5.05
C TRP A 15 -16.25 -22.54 -6.54
N ASN A 16 -15.70 -23.38 -7.40
CA ASN A 16 -15.97 -23.33 -8.84
C ASN A 16 -17.36 -23.91 -9.15
N TYR A 17 -18.40 -23.16 -8.83
CA TYR A 17 -19.79 -23.57 -9.04
C TYR A 17 -20.10 -23.94 -10.48
N ALA A 18 -19.52 -23.26 -11.45
CA ALA A 18 -19.72 -23.56 -12.86
C ALA A 18 -19.24 -24.99 -13.19
N ARG A 19 -18.06 -25.37 -12.71
CA ARG A 19 -17.51 -26.72 -12.89
C ARG A 19 -18.30 -27.76 -12.12
N GLN A 20 -18.76 -27.45 -10.91
CA GLN A 20 -19.63 -28.33 -10.14
C GLN A 20 -20.97 -28.60 -10.87
N LEU A 21 -21.58 -27.60 -11.48
CA LEU A 21 -22.82 -27.76 -12.26
C LEU A 21 -22.60 -28.65 -13.48
N VAL A 22 -21.50 -28.52 -14.19
CA VAL A 22 -21.16 -29.40 -15.33
C VAL A 22 -21.00 -30.85 -14.86
N GLU A 23 -20.33 -31.08 -13.74
CA GLU A 23 -20.14 -32.40 -13.15
C GLU A 23 -21.49 -33.04 -12.75
N ILE A 24 -22.36 -32.28 -12.11
CA ILE A 24 -23.75 -32.74 -11.77
C ILE A 24 -24.50 -33.16 -13.02
N GLN A 25 -24.42 -32.39 -14.10
CA GLN A 25 -25.11 -32.71 -15.35
C GLN A 25 -24.56 -33.98 -16.01
N ALA A 26 -23.22 -34.14 -16.00
CA ALA A 26 -22.56 -35.33 -16.53
C ALA A 26 -22.96 -36.60 -15.74
N GLN A 27 -23.03 -36.52 -14.42
CA GLN A 27 -23.42 -37.63 -13.54
C GLN A 27 -24.90 -38.02 -13.75
N ARG A 28 -25.80 -37.05 -13.93
CA ARG A 28 -27.23 -37.33 -14.24
C ARG A 28 -27.40 -38.10 -15.54
N GLN A 29 -26.60 -37.82 -16.55
CA GLN A 29 -26.65 -38.53 -17.83
C GLN A 29 -26.11 -39.97 -17.74
N SER A 30 -25.24 -40.25 -16.78
CA SER A 30 -24.60 -41.56 -16.61
C SER A 30 -25.45 -42.56 -15.81
N ALA A 31 -26.70 -42.26 -15.46
CA ALA A 31 -27.65 -43.12 -14.75
C ALA A 31 -27.16 -43.79 -13.44
N LYS A 32 -26.09 -43.29 -12.86
CA LYS A 32 -25.60 -43.74 -11.55
C LYS A 32 -26.24 -42.88 -10.44
N ASN A 33 -27.33 -43.45 -9.89
CA ASN A 33 -28.01 -42.91 -8.70
C ASN A 33 -27.15 -43.22 -7.45
N ASP A 34 -25.96 -42.59 -7.33
CA ASP A 34 -25.10 -42.74 -6.17
C ASP A 34 -25.41 -41.64 -5.18
N LYS A 35 -25.86 -42.01 -3.96
CA LYS A 35 -26.08 -41.06 -2.85
C LYS A 35 -24.82 -40.33 -2.42
N THR A 36 -23.67 -40.74 -2.90
CA THR A 36 -22.34 -40.09 -2.70
C THR A 36 -22.07 -38.91 -3.63
N ALA A 37 -22.99 -38.60 -4.54
CA ALA A 37 -22.80 -37.54 -5.53
C ALA A 37 -22.68 -36.13 -4.89
N ALA A 38 -23.34 -35.87 -3.77
CA ALA A 38 -23.26 -34.57 -3.07
C ALA A 38 -21.88 -34.39 -2.41
N ASP A 39 -21.33 -35.42 -1.78
CA ASP A 39 -20.01 -35.39 -1.11
C ASP A 39 -18.87 -35.21 -2.13
N ASN A 40 -19.10 -35.59 -3.37
CA ASN A 40 -18.14 -35.44 -4.45
C ASN A 40 -18.03 -34.04 -5.04
N LEU A 41 -18.91 -33.12 -4.68
CA LEU A 41 -18.93 -31.75 -5.22
C LEU A 41 -17.99 -30.80 -4.46
N PHE A 42 -17.70 -31.09 -3.21
CA PHE A 42 -16.83 -30.28 -2.35
C PHE A 42 -15.47 -30.93 -2.19
N ARG A 43 -14.78 -31.16 -3.33
CA ARG A 43 -13.39 -31.65 -3.36
C ARG A 43 -12.43 -30.52 -3.71
N GLU A 44 -11.17 -30.71 -3.37
CA GLU A 44 -10.09 -29.74 -3.71
C GLU A 44 -10.05 -29.39 -5.20
N ASP A 45 -10.44 -30.31 -6.10
CA ASP A 45 -10.49 -30.08 -7.55
C ASP A 45 -11.44 -28.96 -8.00
N PHE A 46 -12.44 -28.66 -7.17
CA PHE A 46 -13.40 -27.56 -7.41
C PHE A 46 -13.08 -26.30 -6.62
N LEU A 47 -12.00 -26.33 -5.83
CA LEU A 47 -11.58 -25.19 -5.04
C LEU A 47 -10.72 -24.25 -5.88
N ILE A 48 -11.13 -22.99 -5.96
CA ILE A 48 -10.32 -21.91 -6.53
C ILE A 48 -9.54 -21.30 -5.39
N GLU A 49 -8.25 -21.58 -5.34
CA GLU A 49 -7.37 -21.04 -4.32
C GLU A 49 -7.09 -19.56 -4.58
N ARG A 50 -7.41 -18.73 -3.61
CA ARG A 50 -7.12 -17.31 -3.56
C ARG A 50 -5.79 -17.06 -2.80
N PRO A 51 -5.25 -15.83 -2.78
CA PRO A 51 -3.91 -15.57 -2.25
C PRO A 51 -3.65 -16.11 -0.84
N LEU A 52 -4.61 -16.02 0.10
CA LEU A 52 -4.41 -16.50 1.46
C LEU A 52 -4.23 -18.02 1.50
N LEU A 53 -5.08 -18.78 0.84
CA LEU A 53 -4.97 -20.23 0.80
C LEU A 53 -3.72 -20.68 0.04
N ARG A 54 -3.38 -20.01 -1.07
CA ARG A 54 -2.16 -20.29 -1.83
C ARG A 54 -0.90 -20.10 -0.99
N ALA A 55 -0.89 -19.13 -0.06
CA ALA A 55 0.24 -18.91 0.83
C ALA A 55 0.45 -20.05 1.85
N LEU A 56 -0.58 -20.86 2.13
CA LEU A 56 -0.48 -22.04 3.01
C LEU A 56 0.00 -23.28 2.28
N ARG A 57 0.01 -23.30 0.95
CA ARG A 57 0.45 -24.49 0.18
C ARG A 57 1.95 -24.62 0.20
N ALA A 58 2.39 -25.86 0.26
CA ALA A 58 3.82 -26.18 0.18
C ALA A 58 4.43 -25.67 -1.12
N ASN A 59 5.58 -25.03 -1.02
CA ASN A 59 6.32 -24.52 -2.16
C ASN A 59 7.73 -25.13 -2.17
N PRO A 60 8.14 -25.83 -3.24
CA PRO A 60 9.47 -26.43 -3.33
C PRO A 60 10.62 -25.41 -3.34
N ARG A 61 10.31 -24.12 -3.58
CA ARG A 61 11.29 -23.01 -3.59
C ARG A 61 11.51 -22.37 -2.21
N GLY A 62 10.81 -22.82 -1.17
CA GLY A 62 10.90 -22.28 0.19
C GLY A 62 9.59 -21.72 0.71
N ALA A 63 9.64 -21.03 1.85
CA ALA A 63 8.46 -20.43 2.45
C ALA A 63 7.84 -19.38 1.52
N PRO A 64 6.52 -19.41 1.27
CA PRO A 64 5.83 -18.37 0.51
C PRO A 64 5.92 -17.00 1.20
N ILE A 65 5.90 -15.94 0.42
CA ILE A 65 5.75 -14.57 0.93
C ILE A 65 4.32 -14.11 0.61
N LEU A 66 3.58 -13.73 1.65
CA LEU A 66 2.24 -13.16 1.56
C LEU A 66 2.28 -11.68 1.90
N LEU A 67 1.94 -10.83 0.94
CA LEU A 67 1.74 -9.39 1.17
C LEU A 67 0.24 -9.12 1.34
N ILE A 68 -0.12 -8.53 2.48
CA ILE A 68 -1.45 -8.01 2.77
C ILE A 68 -1.34 -6.48 2.80
N ASP A 69 -1.74 -5.84 1.72
CA ASP A 69 -1.53 -4.42 1.49
C ASP A 69 -2.76 -3.61 1.89
N GLU A 70 -2.56 -2.48 2.59
CA GLU A 70 -3.62 -1.58 3.07
C GLU A 70 -4.68 -2.29 3.94
N ILE A 71 -4.27 -3.03 4.97
CA ILE A 71 -5.18 -3.77 5.86
C ILE A 71 -6.23 -2.86 6.53
N ASP A 72 -5.91 -1.60 6.75
CA ASP A 72 -6.80 -0.59 7.31
C ASP A 72 -8.00 -0.25 6.40
N ARG A 73 -8.05 -0.78 5.18
CA ARG A 73 -9.20 -0.68 4.27
C ARG A 73 -10.16 -1.86 4.34
N ALA A 74 -9.75 -2.97 4.96
CA ALA A 74 -10.61 -4.12 5.20
C ALA A 74 -11.51 -3.86 6.43
N ASP A 75 -12.58 -4.65 6.57
CA ASP A 75 -13.46 -4.59 7.72
C ASP A 75 -12.93 -5.44 8.90
N GLU A 76 -13.56 -5.30 10.08
CA GLU A 76 -13.21 -6.06 11.29
C GLU A 76 -13.42 -7.57 11.12
N ALA A 77 -14.41 -7.99 10.31
CA ALA A 77 -14.69 -9.40 10.07
C ALA A 77 -13.52 -10.05 9.32
N PHE A 78 -12.95 -9.36 8.35
CA PHE A 78 -11.75 -9.82 7.64
C PHE A 78 -10.53 -9.86 8.54
N GLU A 79 -10.33 -8.85 9.41
CA GLU A 79 -9.25 -8.89 10.41
C GLU A 79 -9.38 -10.09 11.36
N ALA A 80 -10.61 -10.37 11.83
CA ALA A 80 -10.86 -11.52 12.69
C ALA A 80 -10.52 -12.85 11.99
N TYR A 81 -10.83 -12.97 10.70
CA TYR A 81 -10.45 -14.13 9.90
C TYR A 81 -8.93 -14.28 9.77
N LEU A 82 -8.19 -13.18 9.61
CA LEU A 82 -6.73 -13.22 9.58
C LEU A 82 -6.11 -13.69 10.90
N LEU A 83 -6.82 -13.58 12.04
CA LEU A 83 -6.30 -14.06 13.31
C LEU A 83 -6.09 -15.58 13.32
N GLU A 84 -6.97 -16.38 12.69
CA GLU A 84 -6.77 -17.83 12.53
C GLU A 84 -5.52 -18.08 11.68
N LEU A 85 -5.43 -17.43 10.52
CA LEU A 85 -4.31 -17.57 9.60
C LEU A 85 -2.96 -17.27 10.29
N LEU A 86 -2.88 -16.16 11.02
CA LEU A 86 -1.64 -15.68 11.63
C LEU A 86 -1.28 -16.38 12.95
N SER A 87 -2.26 -17.04 13.62
CA SER A 87 -2.01 -17.76 14.86
C SER A 87 -1.57 -19.19 14.60
N ASP A 88 -2.29 -19.87 13.73
CA ASP A 88 -2.20 -21.32 13.56
C ASP A 88 -1.72 -21.73 12.19
N TRP A 89 -1.47 -20.75 11.31
CA TRP A 89 -1.05 -20.96 9.92
C TRP A 89 -1.98 -21.92 9.16
N GLN A 90 -3.29 -21.74 9.36
CA GLN A 90 -4.33 -22.58 8.80
C GLN A 90 -5.53 -21.77 8.34
N ILE A 91 -6.35 -22.42 7.52
CA ILE A 91 -7.67 -21.93 7.09
C ILE A 91 -8.65 -23.07 7.23
N SER A 92 -9.75 -22.85 7.92
CA SER A 92 -10.86 -23.78 8.06
C SER A 92 -11.87 -23.58 6.92
N ILE A 93 -12.07 -24.63 6.12
CA ILE A 93 -13.08 -24.68 5.05
C ILE A 93 -14.17 -25.66 5.50
N PRO A 94 -15.42 -25.22 5.68
CA PRO A 94 -16.48 -26.04 6.28
C PRO A 94 -16.65 -27.41 5.63
N GLU A 95 -16.51 -27.51 4.31
CA GLU A 95 -16.75 -28.72 3.53
C GLU A 95 -15.52 -29.62 3.38
N LEU A 96 -14.30 -29.07 3.58
CA LEU A 96 -13.04 -29.80 3.41
C LEU A 96 -12.26 -30.02 4.70
N GLY A 97 -12.64 -29.30 5.76
CA GLY A 97 -11.87 -29.28 7.00
C GLY A 97 -10.76 -28.22 6.99
N THR A 98 -9.76 -28.42 7.82
CA THR A 98 -8.68 -27.46 8.04
C THR A 98 -7.51 -27.73 7.11
N ILE A 99 -7.08 -26.71 6.39
CA ILE A 99 -5.87 -26.72 5.57
C ILE A 99 -4.80 -25.95 6.33
N ALA A 100 -3.77 -26.63 6.80
CA ALA A 100 -2.64 -26.06 7.52
C ALA A 100 -1.38 -25.99 6.66
N ALA A 101 -0.57 -24.99 6.86
CA ALA A 101 0.71 -24.84 6.18
C ALA A 101 1.73 -25.82 6.73
N ALA A 102 2.39 -26.58 5.86
CA ALA A 102 3.54 -27.42 6.26
C ALA A 102 4.75 -26.57 6.66
N THR A 103 4.90 -25.40 6.05
CA THR A 103 5.91 -24.39 6.39
C THR A 103 5.19 -23.02 6.47
N PRO A 104 5.27 -22.33 7.60
CA PRO A 104 4.65 -21.01 7.75
C PRO A 104 5.11 -20.03 6.67
N PRO A 105 4.20 -19.28 6.03
CA PRO A 105 4.58 -18.22 5.11
C PRO A 105 5.22 -17.04 5.84
N ILE A 106 6.02 -16.26 5.13
CA ILE A 106 6.44 -14.93 5.60
C ILE A 106 5.33 -13.96 5.25
N VAL A 107 4.71 -13.34 6.26
CA VAL A 107 3.60 -12.40 6.05
C VAL A 107 4.07 -10.98 6.29
N ILE A 108 3.81 -10.11 5.31
CA ILE A 108 4.06 -8.67 5.38
C ILE A 108 2.69 -7.98 5.30
N ILE A 109 2.40 -7.12 6.28
CA ILE A 109 1.15 -6.37 6.34
C ILE A 109 1.49 -4.89 6.29
N THR A 110 0.84 -4.14 5.40
CA THR A 110 0.97 -2.68 5.34
C THR A 110 -0.31 -1.98 5.78
N SER A 111 -0.16 -0.78 6.30
CA SER A 111 -1.28 0.08 6.69
C SER A 111 -0.93 1.55 6.52
N ASN A 112 -1.84 2.32 5.92
CA ASN A 112 -1.78 3.78 5.85
C ASN A 112 -2.43 4.46 7.07
N ARG A 113 -2.95 3.66 8.02
CA ARG A 113 -3.57 4.14 9.26
C ARG A 113 -4.80 5.03 9.03
N THR A 114 -5.57 4.76 8.00
CA THR A 114 -6.84 5.45 7.75
C THR A 114 -7.89 5.12 8.83
N ARG A 115 -7.76 3.95 9.45
CA ARG A 115 -8.42 3.55 10.69
C ARG A 115 -7.47 2.75 11.59
N GLU A 116 -7.86 2.55 12.82
CA GLU A 116 -7.10 1.73 13.75
C GLU A 116 -7.29 0.24 13.46
N ILE A 117 -6.18 -0.51 13.43
CA ILE A 117 -6.15 -1.96 13.28
C ILE A 117 -6.40 -2.59 14.65
N HIS A 118 -7.17 -3.69 14.70
CA HIS A 118 -7.49 -4.37 15.93
C HIS A 118 -6.23 -4.85 16.67
N ASP A 119 -6.19 -4.64 18.00
CA ASP A 119 -5.03 -4.97 18.83
C ASP A 119 -4.63 -6.45 18.79
N ALA A 120 -5.60 -7.35 18.59
CA ALA A 120 -5.31 -8.78 18.47
C ALA A 120 -4.43 -9.08 17.26
N LEU A 121 -4.58 -8.33 16.14
CA LEU A 121 -3.75 -8.46 14.97
C LEU A 121 -2.35 -7.87 15.24
N LYS A 122 -2.29 -6.67 15.80
CA LYS A 122 -1.02 -6.00 16.15
C LYS A 122 -0.13 -6.88 17.05
N ARG A 123 -0.70 -7.58 18.03
CA ARG A 123 0.04 -8.46 18.96
C ARG A 123 0.69 -9.68 18.29
N ARG A 124 0.29 -10.03 17.07
CA ARG A 124 0.83 -11.14 16.30
C ARG A 124 1.88 -10.71 15.28
N CYS A 125 2.16 -9.41 15.20
CA CYS A 125 3.07 -8.82 14.21
C CYS A 125 4.23 -8.10 14.92
N PHE A 126 5.39 -8.12 14.28
CA PHE A 126 6.41 -7.12 14.55
C PHE A 126 6.00 -5.81 13.90
N TYR A 127 6.01 -4.74 14.66
CA TYR A 127 5.54 -3.44 14.21
C TYR A 127 6.72 -2.56 13.82
N HIS A 128 6.66 -2.01 12.60
CA HIS A 128 7.66 -1.08 12.10
C HIS A 128 6.98 0.16 11.53
N TRP A 129 7.39 1.31 12.01
CA TRP A 129 6.94 2.59 11.49
C TRP A 129 7.83 3.02 10.34
N VAL A 130 7.20 3.43 9.23
CA VAL A 130 7.90 4.02 8.10
C VAL A 130 7.57 5.51 8.09
N ASP A 131 8.52 6.31 8.54
CA ASP A 131 8.41 7.77 8.52
C ASP A 131 8.77 8.33 7.13
N TYR A 132 8.57 9.64 6.96
CA TYR A 132 9.08 10.33 5.78
C TYR A 132 10.60 10.17 5.71
N PRO A 133 11.17 10.04 4.49
CA PRO A 133 12.62 9.92 4.33
C PRO A 133 13.35 11.19 4.79
N SER A 134 14.63 11.03 5.17
CA SER A 134 15.49 12.18 5.40
C SER A 134 15.70 13.00 4.12
N ARG A 135 16.19 14.24 4.25
CA ARG A 135 16.53 15.09 3.10
C ARG A 135 17.44 14.42 2.11
N GLU A 136 18.46 13.73 2.61
CA GLU A 136 19.48 13.05 1.80
C GLU A 136 18.83 11.95 0.97
N VAL A 137 18.05 11.09 1.62
CA VAL A 137 17.33 9.99 0.97
C VAL A 137 16.28 10.52 -0.03
N GLU A 138 15.56 11.59 0.31
CA GLU A 138 14.56 12.16 -0.61
C GLU A 138 15.22 12.81 -1.83
N ARG A 139 16.41 13.40 -1.70
CA ARG A 139 17.23 13.88 -2.83
C ARG A 139 17.67 12.72 -3.73
N GLU A 140 18.13 11.62 -3.15
CA GLU A 140 18.49 10.42 -3.92
C GLU A 140 17.29 9.86 -4.69
N ILE A 141 16.11 9.81 -4.04
CA ILE A 141 14.86 9.39 -4.69
C ILE A 141 14.53 10.31 -5.88
N LEU A 142 14.60 11.64 -5.69
CA LEU A 142 14.33 12.59 -6.77
C LEU A 142 15.34 12.48 -7.91
N ALA A 143 16.63 12.30 -7.61
CA ALA A 143 17.63 12.08 -8.63
C ALA A 143 17.36 10.84 -9.51
N LEU A 144 16.76 9.80 -8.92
CA LEU A 144 16.39 8.58 -9.65
C LEU A 144 15.05 8.70 -10.40
N LYS A 145 14.07 9.44 -9.84
CA LYS A 145 12.68 9.47 -10.34
C LYS A 145 12.35 10.68 -11.19
N ALA A 146 13.09 11.77 -11.05
CA ALA A 146 12.98 12.99 -11.83
C ALA A 146 14.39 13.51 -12.19
N PRO A 147 15.19 12.73 -12.95
CA PRO A 147 16.58 13.08 -13.28
C PRO A 147 16.69 14.36 -14.15
N GLU A 148 15.62 14.72 -14.87
CA GLU A 148 15.54 15.92 -15.67
C GLU A 148 15.50 17.21 -14.84
N ALA A 149 15.07 17.13 -13.58
CA ALA A 149 15.16 18.23 -12.65
C ALA A 149 16.63 18.43 -12.25
N GLY A 150 17.22 19.54 -12.64
CA GLY A 150 18.62 19.86 -12.31
C GLY A 150 18.87 19.84 -10.80
N ALA A 151 20.11 19.57 -10.38
CA ALA A 151 20.49 19.38 -8.96
C ALA A 151 20.05 20.54 -8.05
N VAL A 152 20.09 21.79 -8.56
CA VAL A 152 19.64 22.98 -7.80
C VAL A 152 18.13 22.92 -7.54
N LEU A 153 17.33 22.62 -8.57
CA LEU A 153 15.90 22.50 -8.45
C LEU A 153 15.51 21.34 -7.52
N GLN A 154 16.15 20.16 -7.66
CA GLN A 154 15.92 19.01 -6.77
C GLN A 154 16.18 19.36 -5.31
N ALA A 155 17.29 20.07 -5.02
CA ALA A 155 17.62 20.50 -3.67
C ALA A 155 16.57 21.47 -3.10
N GLN A 156 16.12 22.45 -3.90
CA GLN A 156 15.08 23.40 -3.50
C GLN A 156 13.75 22.71 -3.24
N ILE A 157 13.34 21.77 -4.11
CA ILE A 157 12.10 21.00 -3.96
C ILE A 157 12.13 20.24 -2.63
N VAL A 158 13.18 19.46 -2.37
CA VAL A 158 13.28 18.67 -1.14
C VAL A 158 13.27 19.55 0.09
N ASP A 159 14.07 20.62 0.11
CA ASP A 159 14.15 21.50 1.26
C ASP A 159 12.85 22.23 1.51
N PHE A 160 12.13 22.64 0.46
CA PHE A 160 10.79 23.22 0.56
C PHE A 160 9.78 22.22 1.14
N VAL A 161 9.71 21.00 0.60
CA VAL A 161 8.78 19.97 1.06
C VAL A 161 9.08 19.53 2.49
N GLN A 162 10.34 19.37 2.86
CA GLN A 162 10.74 19.04 4.23
C GLN A 162 10.34 20.14 5.22
N THR A 163 10.49 21.42 4.84
CA THR A 163 10.05 22.55 5.66
C THR A 163 8.53 22.60 5.74
N LEU A 164 7.84 22.34 4.62
CA LEU A 164 6.38 22.31 4.56
C LEU A 164 5.79 21.22 5.46
N ARG A 165 6.41 20.02 5.54
CA ARG A 165 6.00 18.94 6.45
C ARG A 165 6.09 19.32 7.93
N GLY A 166 6.95 20.27 8.28
CA GLY A 166 7.03 20.84 9.63
C GLY A 166 5.88 21.77 9.98
N GLN A 167 5.05 22.17 9.01
CA GLN A 167 3.88 23.03 9.26
C GLN A 167 2.70 22.21 9.80
N GLN A 168 1.77 22.90 10.46
CA GLN A 168 0.52 22.26 10.94
C GLN A 168 -0.46 22.08 9.78
N LEU A 169 -0.26 21.07 8.96
CA LEU A 169 -1.13 20.71 7.84
C LEU A 169 -2.10 19.59 8.25
N PHE A 170 -3.27 19.57 7.64
CA PHE A 170 -4.21 18.47 7.76
C PHE A 170 -3.58 17.18 7.19
N LYS A 171 -2.92 17.32 6.02
CA LYS A 171 -2.16 16.23 5.40
C LYS A 171 -0.87 16.75 4.80
N SER A 172 0.25 16.33 5.37
CA SER A 172 1.57 16.63 4.82
C SER A 172 1.82 15.88 3.50
N PRO A 173 2.50 16.50 2.53
CA PRO A 173 2.81 15.88 1.25
C PRO A 173 3.76 14.68 1.44
N GLY A 174 3.47 13.58 0.74
CA GLY A 174 4.31 12.39 0.70
C GLY A 174 5.42 12.51 -0.35
N VAL A 175 6.22 11.44 -0.45
CA VAL A 175 7.30 11.36 -1.47
C VAL A 175 6.72 11.32 -2.89
N ALA A 176 5.54 10.71 -3.07
CA ALA A 176 4.88 10.67 -4.37
C ALA A 176 4.54 12.10 -4.85
N GLU A 177 3.92 12.92 -3.99
CA GLU A 177 3.62 14.32 -4.29
C GLU A 177 4.89 15.12 -4.58
N THR A 178 6.01 14.83 -3.88
CA THR A 178 7.30 15.47 -4.16
C THR A 178 7.81 15.14 -5.57
N ILE A 179 7.70 13.87 -5.98
CA ILE A 179 8.11 13.42 -7.33
C ILE A 179 7.21 14.04 -8.39
N ASP A 180 5.89 13.98 -8.20
CA ASP A 180 4.90 14.56 -9.12
C ASP A 180 5.14 16.06 -9.30
N TRP A 181 5.45 16.77 -8.20
CA TRP A 181 5.76 18.20 -8.27
C TRP A 181 7.06 18.48 -9.03
N ALA A 182 8.11 17.69 -8.79
CA ALA A 182 9.36 17.82 -9.53
C ALA A 182 9.14 17.63 -11.04
N GLN A 183 8.36 16.62 -11.45
CA GLN A 183 8.02 16.37 -12.85
C GLN A 183 7.20 17.52 -13.45
N ALA A 184 6.20 18.02 -12.72
CA ALA A 184 5.41 19.16 -13.17
C ALA A 184 6.27 20.42 -13.37
N LEU A 185 7.23 20.68 -12.48
CA LEU A 185 8.14 21.81 -12.59
C LEU A 185 9.09 21.67 -13.81
N VAL A 186 9.53 20.46 -14.10
CA VAL A 186 10.33 20.18 -15.33
C VAL A 186 9.51 20.46 -16.59
N GLU A 187 8.26 20.02 -16.65
CA GLU A 187 7.36 20.31 -17.81
C GLU A 187 7.10 21.82 -17.97
N LEU A 188 7.12 22.58 -16.89
CA LEU A 188 7.02 24.04 -16.92
C LEU A 188 8.37 24.74 -17.22
N ASN A 189 9.43 23.98 -17.56
CA ASN A 189 10.79 24.46 -17.81
C ASN A 189 11.38 25.26 -16.63
N CYS A 190 11.01 24.89 -15.41
CA CYS A 190 11.50 25.54 -14.20
C CYS A 190 12.94 25.06 -13.90
N VAL A 191 13.87 25.97 -13.71
CA VAL A 191 15.26 25.67 -13.34
C VAL A 191 15.56 25.96 -11.87
N ALA A 192 14.73 26.76 -11.24
CA ALA A 192 14.75 27.11 -9.81
C ALA A 192 13.37 27.53 -9.36
N LEU A 193 13.07 27.34 -8.08
CA LEU A 193 11.79 27.76 -7.51
C LEU A 193 11.71 29.29 -7.37
N ASP A 194 10.59 29.87 -7.76
CA ASP A 194 10.19 31.24 -7.48
C ASP A 194 8.79 31.26 -6.83
N PRO A 195 8.41 32.37 -6.17
CA PRO A 195 7.13 32.45 -5.46
C PRO A 195 5.88 32.22 -6.34
N GLN A 196 5.92 32.67 -7.60
CA GLN A 196 4.76 32.54 -8.51
C GLN A 196 4.56 31.09 -8.95
N ILE A 197 5.66 30.41 -9.28
CA ILE A 197 5.61 29.00 -9.69
C ILE A 197 5.18 28.12 -8.51
N VAL A 198 5.68 28.39 -7.30
CA VAL A 198 5.28 27.66 -6.08
C VAL A 198 3.78 27.83 -5.84
N ASP A 199 3.27 29.04 -5.87
CA ASP A 199 1.84 29.32 -5.67
C ASP A 199 0.95 28.66 -6.72
N SER A 200 1.33 28.74 -8.00
CA SER A 200 0.53 28.18 -9.09
C SER A 200 0.52 26.65 -9.13
N THR A 201 1.53 26.02 -8.54
CA THR A 201 1.70 24.56 -8.52
C THR A 201 1.42 23.92 -7.15
N MET A 202 1.04 24.69 -6.15
CA MET A 202 0.79 24.23 -4.77
C MET A 202 -0.22 23.07 -4.70
N GLY A 203 -1.22 23.02 -5.61
CA GLY A 203 -2.20 21.94 -5.71
C GLY A 203 -1.61 20.57 -6.09
N VAL A 204 -0.36 20.51 -6.55
CA VAL A 204 0.34 19.23 -6.76
C VAL A 204 0.79 18.65 -5.42
N LEU A 205 1.27 19.49 -4.50
CA LEU A 205 1.73 19.09 -3.17
C LEU A 205 0.59 18.90 -2.17
N LEU A 206 -0.34 19.86 -2.11
CA LEU A 206 -1.41 19.90 -1.14
C LEU A 206 -2.76 19.59 -1.79
N LYS A 207 -3.54 18.69 -1.19
CA LYS A 207 -4.82 18.22 -1.73
C LYS A 207 -6.03 18.77 -0.99
N TYR A 208 -5.82 19.44 0.15
CA TYR A 208 -6.87 20.03 0.97
C TYR A 208 -6.87 21.54 0.77
N GLN A 209 -8.05 22.09 0.48
CA GLN A 209 -8.21 23.52 0.20
C GLN A 209 -7.78 24.41 1.38
N ASP A 210 -8.03 23.95 2.61
CA ASP A 210 -7.64 24.67 3.82
C ASP A 210 -6.10 24.74 3.97
N ASP A 211 -5.41 23.64 3.66
CA ASP A 211 -3.95 23.59 3.65
C ASP A 211 -3.37 24.52 2.57
N ILE A 212 -3.95 24.48 1.35
CA ILE A 212 -3.55 25.36 0.25
C ILE A 212 -3.75 26.82 0.65
N GLY A 213 -4.93 27.20 1.14
CA GLY A 213 -5.25 28.58 1.53
C GLY A 213 -4.38 29.10 2.68
N ARG A 214 -3.88 28.20 3.53
CA ARG A 214 -2.98 28.54 4.65
C ARG A 214 -1.54 28.78 4.20
N ILE A 215 -1.09 28.03 3.23
CA ILE A 215 0.33 28.06 2.78
C ILE A 215 0.52 29.05 1.62
N GLN A 216 -0.42 29.14 0.69
CA GLN A 216 -0.32 29.97 -0.51
C GLN A 216 -0.07 31.44 -0.19
N GLY A 217 0.70 32.13 -1.01
CA GLY A 217 1.03 33.53 -0.86
C GLY A 217 2.21 33.78 0.09
N SER A 218 1.99 34.53 1.15
CA SER A 218 3.09 35.00 2.04
C SER A 218 3.81 33.88 2.76
N GLU A 219 3.11 32.81 3.14
CA GLU A 219 3.76 31.70 3.86
C GLU A 219 4.63 30.86 2.92
N ALA A 220 4.17 30.56 1.71
CA ALA A 220 4.98 29.88 0.69
C ALA A 220 6.22 30.71 0.34
N ALA A 221 6.08 32.02 0.16
CA ALA A 221 7.20 32.92 -0.11
C ALA A 221 8.19 32.96 1.06
N ARG A 222 7.72 32.94 2.31
CA ARG A 222 8.56 32.88 3.51
C ARG A 222 9.37 31.58 3.53
N ILE A 223 8.71 30.42 3.37
CA ILE A 223 9.37 29.12 3.34
C ILE A 223 10.41 29.08 2.22
N LEU A 224 10.08 29.55 1.03
CA LEU A 224 11.00 29.59 -0.09
C LEU A 224 12.24 30.45 0.20
N SER A 225 12.03 31.64 0.80
CA SER A 225 13.11 32.54 1.19
C SER A 225 14.06 31.89 2.21
N GLU A 226 13.51 31.19 3.20
CA GLU A 226 14.31 30.44 4.19
C GLU A 226 15.15 29.34 3.55
N VAL A 227 14.55 28.57 2.63
CA VAL A 227 15.23 27.51 1.88
C VAL A 227 16.38 28.08 1.06
N GLN A 228 16.13 29.18 0.31
CA GLN A 228 17.16 29.82 -0.52
C GLN A 228 18.28 30.41 0.31
N ALA A 229 17.99 31.04 1.44
CA ALA A 229 18.99 31.59 2.37
C ALA A 229 19.87 30.47 2.96
N ALA A 230 19.26 29.34 3.35
CA ALA A 230 20.00 28.20 3.90
C ALA A 230 20.96 27.57 2.87
N MET A 231 20.56 27.49 1.61
CA MET A 231 21.40 26.97 0.52
C MET A 231 22.64 27.85 0.30
N VAL A 232 22.46 29.20 0.26
CA VAL A 232 23.58 30.15 0.12
C VAL A 232 24.56 30.03 1.29
N GLN A 233 24.05 29.91 2.53
CA GLN A 233 24.90 29.71 3.70
C GLN A 233 25.64 28.38 3.68
N GLY A 234 24.99 27.31 3.21
CA GLY A 234 25.63 25.99 3.08
C GLY A 234 26.75 25.95 2.02
N GLU A 235 26.62 26.71 0.95
CA GLU A 235 27.68 26.88 -0.06
C GLU A 235 28.88 27.67 0.49
N LEU A 236 28.62 28.75 1.21
CA LEU A 236 29.66 29.56 1.85
C LEU A 236 30.45 28.81 2.95
N SER A 237 29.85 27.81 3.58
CA SER A 237 30.49 26.98 4.60
C SER A 237 31.35 25.85 4.01
N ARG A 238 31.24 25.57 2.72
CA ARG A 238 32.01 24.53 2.00
C ARG A 238 33.12 25.09 1.11
N ALA A 239 33.14 26.40 0.90
CA ALA A 239 34.18 27.13 0.18
C ALA A 239 35.28 27.64 1.12
#